data_03f5720b192afdaf57c84246a76c308e
#
_entry.id   03f5720b192afdaf57c84246a76c308e
#
_cell.length_a   1.000
_cell.length_b   1.000
_cell.length_c   1.000
_cell.angle_alpha   90.00
_cell.angle_beta   90.00
_cell.angle_gamma   90.00
#
_symmetry.space_group_name_H-M   'P 1'
#
loop_
_entity.id
_entity.type
_entity.pdbx_description
1 polymer ?
#
loop_
_entity_poly.entity_id
_entity_poly.type
_entity_poly.pdbx_seq_one_letter_code
_entity_poly.pdbx_strand_id
1 'polypeptide(L)'
;MVPGFTMSLKSRPLVIGKLDAYLREKSITLQSKRTIEEMRTFIWKNGRAEAQTGYNDDLVMALATACYVRDTALKFAQQGLDITNAALSNWKRSTPAIYTNKPDKKQIGWTQDMGEHGQQDLTWLLD
;
A
#
# COMPACT_ATOMS: atom_id res chain seq x y z
N MET A 1 -15.46 -7.03 -18.00
CA MET A 1 -14.17 -6.91 -17.28
C MET A 1 -13.73 -8.31 -16.85
N VAL A 2 -12.60 -8.80 -17.31
CA VAL A 2 -12.08 -10.12 -16.90
C VAL A 2 -11.34 -9.92 -15.59
N PRO A 3 -11.72 -10.55 -14.48
CA PRO A 3 -11.04 -10.43 -13.21
C PRO A 3 -9.68 -11.15 -13.28
N GLY A 4 -8.66 -10.53 -12.70
CA GLY A 4 -7.31 -11.07 -12.62
C GLY A 4 -6.33 -10.45 -13.62
N PHE A 5 -5.08 -10.90 -13.54
CA PHE A 5 -4.00 -10.46 -14.43
C PHE A 5 -3.97 -11.29 -15.71
N THR A 6 -4.10 -10.65 -16.86
CA THR A 6 -4.04 -11.33 -18.16
C THR A 6 -2.66 -11.16 -18.78
N MET A 7 -1.98 -12.27 -19.03
CA MET A 7 -0.69 -12.29 -19.72
C MET A 7 -0.90 -12.06 -21.22
N SER A 8 -0.25 -11.06 -21.77
CA SER A 8 -0.29 -10.72 -23.21
C SER A 8 1.14 -10.54 -23.74
N LEU A 9 1.26 -10.45 -25.05
CA LEU A 9 2.55 -10.15 -25.71
C LEU A 9 3.16 -8.81 -25.22
N LYS A 10 2.31 -7.85 -24.86
CA LYS A 10 2.75 -6.54 -24.34
C LYS A 10 3.09 -6.57 -22.85
N SER A 11 2.33 -7.33 -22.05
CA SER A 11 2.54 -7.38 -20.61
C SER A 11 3.69 -8.31 -20.18
N ARG A 12 3.98 -9.36 -20.96
CA ARG A 12 5.05 -10.31 -20.67
C ARG A 12 6.43 -9.66 -20.46
N PRO A 13 6.93 -8.78 -21.35
CA PRO A 13 8.22 -8.10 -21.15
C PRO A 13 8.25 -7.22 -19.91
N LEU A 14 7.12 -6.56 -19.59
CA LEU A 14 7.01 -5.70 -18.39
C LEU A 14 7.13 -6.52 -17.11
N VAL A 15 6.44 -7.66 -17.06
CA VAL A 15 6.46 -8.58 -15.92
C VAL A 15 7.86 -9.16 -15.71
N ILE A 16 8.54 -9.56 -16.79
CA ILE A 16 9.92 -10.10 -16.73
C ILE A 16 10.90 -9.00 -16.33
N GLY A 17 10.75 -7.78 -16.86
CA GLY A 17 11.58 -6.63 -16.47
C GLY A 17 11.46 -6.30 -14.99
N LYS A 18 10.28 -6.49 -14.39
CA LYS A 18 10.10 -6.35 -12.94
C LYS A 18 10.84 -7.42 -12.16
N LEU A 19 10.77 -8.67 -12.59
CA LEU A 19 11.52 -9.75 -11.95
C LEU A 19 13.03 -9.48 -12.00
N ASP A 20 13.54 -9.05 -13.16
CA ASP A 20 14.97 -8.71 -13.34
C ASP A 20 15.39 -7.57 -12.37
N ALA A 21 14.56 -6.51 -12.23
CA ALA A 21 14.83 -5.44 -11.29
C ALA A 21 14.90 -5.95 -9.84
N TYR A 22 13.93 -6.75 -9.39
CA TYR A 22 13.93 -7.34 -8.05
C TYR A 22 15.13 -8.23 -7.76
N LEU A 23 15.61 -8.98 -8.76
CA LEU A 23 16.79 -9.81 -8.61
C LEU A 23 18.07 -8.97 -8.53
N ARG A 24 18.23 -7.94 -9.37
CA ARG A 24 19.37 -7.02 -9.36
C ARG A 24 19.48 -6.23 -8.07
N GLU A 25 18.34 -5.75 -7.55
CA GLU A 25 18.26 -5.02 -6.29
C GLU A 25 18.39 -5.93 -5.06
N LYS A 26 18.46 -7.25 -5.27
CA LYS A 26 18.47 -8.25 -4.19
C LYS A 26 17.28 -8.12 -3.23
N SER A 27 16.15 -7.64 -3.73
CA SER A 27 14.93 -7.43 -2.95
C SER A 27 14.18 -8.73 -2.66
N ILE A 28 14.50 -9.82 -3.36
CA ILE A 28 13.94 -11.15 -3.17
C ILE A 28 15.03 -12.20 -3.03
N THR A 29 14.76 -13.22 -2.22
CA THR A 29 15.63 -14.38 -2.04
C THR A 29 14.93 -15.63 -2.56
N LEU A 30 15.57 -16.33 -3.48
CA LEU A 30 15.04 -17.56 -4.07
C LEU A 30 15.52 -18.76 -3.28
N GLN A 31 14.60 -19.55 -2.77
CA GLN A 31 14.91 -20.78 -2.03
C GLN A 31 14.62 -22.06 -2.82
N SER A 32 13.82 -21.95 -3.89
CA SER A 32 13.43 -23.08 -4.71
C SER A 32 14.50 -23.42 -5.75
N LYS A 33 15.10 -24.60 -5.62
CA LYS A 33 16.06 -25.11 -6.60
C LYS A 33 15.47 -25.21 -8.01
N ARG A 34 14.22 -25.67 -8.11
CA ARG A 34 13.52 -25.81 -9.37
C ARG A 34 13.33 -24.47 -10.10
N THR A 35 12.97 -23.42 -9.37
CA THR A 35 12.85 -22.06 -9.94
C THR A 35 14.20 -21.57 -10.47
N ILE A 36 15.29 -21.85 -9.76
CA ILE A 36 16.65 -21.48 -10.18
C ILE A 36 17.05 -22.23 -11.44
N GLU A 37 16.71 -23.52 -11.55
CA GLU A 37 16.97 -24.32 -12.74
C GLU A 37 16.18 -23.81 -13.96
N GLU A 38 14.92 -23.47 -13.81
CA GLU A 38 14.11 -22.86 -14.86
C GLU A 38 14.68 -21.49 -15.28
N MET A 39 15.17 -20.66 -14.35
CA MET A 39 15.82 -19.39 -14.66
C MET A 39 17.11 -19.55 -15.47
N ARG A 40 17.88 -20.61 -15.24
CA ARG A 40 19.12 -20.89 -16.02
C ARG A 40 18.82 -21.24 -17.48
N THR A 41 17.66 -21.82 -17.74
CA THR A 41 17.22 -22.19 -19.10
C THR A 41 16.35 -21.12 -19.76
N PHE A 42 16.14 -19.99 -19.07
CA PHE A 42 15.34 -18.87 -19.56
C PHE A 42 16.18 -17.93 -20.44
N ILE A 43 15.82 -17.82 -21.70
CA ILE A 43 16.62 -17.11 -22.71
C ILE A 43 15.77 -16.13 -23.52
N TRP A 44 16.43 -15.16 -24.15
CA TRP A 44 15.83 -14.33 -25.18
C TRP A 44 15.88 -15.02 -26.52
N LYS A 45 14.71 -15.29 -27.10
CA LYS A 45 14.58 -15.89 -28.42
C LYS A 45 13.55 -15.11 -29.23
N ASN A 46 13.93 -14.67 -30.42
CA ASN A 46 13.04 -13.93 -31.33
C ASN A 46 12.32 -12.71 -30.68
N GLY A 47 13.01 -11.98 -29.83
CA GLY A 47 12.45 -10.81 -29.14
C GLY A 47 11.52 -11.15 -27.97
N ARG A 48 11.45 -12.41 -27.56
CA ARG A 48 10.67 -12.89 -26.41
C ARG A 48 11.57 -13.60 -25.41
N ALA A 49 11.32 -13.36 -24.15
CA ALA A 49 11.92 -14.14 -23.08
C ALA A 49 11.08 -15.39 -22.85
N GLU A 50 11.67 -16.55 -23.05
CA GLU A 50 11.02 -17.86 -22.92
C GLU A 50 12.02 -18.94 -22.51
N ALA A 51 11.53 -20.10 -22.05
CA ALA A 51 12.38 -21.23 -21.76
C ALA A 51 13.01 -21.77 -23.04
N GLN A 52 14.22 -22.32 -22.91
CA GLN A 52 14.88 -23.06 -23.96
C GLN A 52 14.01 -24.25 -24.39
N THR A 53 14.07 -24.66 -25.66
CA THR A 53 13.28 -25.76 -26.19
C THR A 53 13.44 -27.03 -25.34
N GLY A 54 12.34 -27.59 -24.88
CA GLY A 54 12.30 -28.76 -23.99
C GLY A 54 12.34 -28.45 -22.49
N TYR A 55 12.33 -27.18 -22.11
CA TYR A 55 12.26 -26.73 -20.72
C TYR A 55 10.98 -25.92 -20.45
N ASN A 56 10.61 -25.83 -19.18
CA ASN A 56 9.44 -25.06 -18.74
C ASN A 56 9.86 -23.69 -18.18
N ASP A 57 8.96 -22.71 -18.26
CA ASP A 57 9.14 -21.38 -17.67
C ASP A 57 8.03 -20.99 -16.68
N ASP A 58 7.26 -21.97 -16.26
CA ASP A 58 6.05 -21.76 -15.44
C ASP A 58 6.35 -21.11 -14.09
N LEU A 59 7.37 -21.56 -13.39
CA LEU A 59 7.75 -21.02 -12.10
C LEU A 59 8.37 -19.63 -12.22
N VAL A 60 9.15 -19.38 -13.26
CA VAL A 60 9.72 -18.07 -13.54
C VAL A 60 8.62 -17.08 -13.85
N MET A 61 7.65 -17.47 -14.68
CA MET A 61 6.51 -16.61 -15.02
C MET A 61 5.57 -16.39 -13.83
N ALA A 62 5.33 -17.40 -13.01
CA ALA A 62 4.56 -17.25 -11.78
C ALA A 62 5.21 -16.26 -10.80
N LEU A 63 6.52 -16.38 -10.59
CA LEU A 63 7.29 -15.48 -9.74
C LEU A 63 7.29 -14.04 -10.29
N ALA A 64 7.51 -13.89 -11.59
CA ALA A 64 7.50 -12.59 -12.26
C ALA A 64 6.13 -11.89 -12.13
N THR A 65 5.05 -12.65 -12.33
CA THR A 65 3.68 -12.14 -12.14
C THR A 65 3.43 -11.74 -10.70
N ALA A 66 3.86 -12.52 -9.73
CA ALA A 66 3.74 -12.19 -8.30
C ALA A 66 4.46 -10.89 -7.95
N CYS A 67 5.68 -10.68 -8.44
CA CYS A 67 6.42 -9.43 -8.25
C CYS A 67 5.70 -8.22 -8.86
N TYR A 68 5.14 -8.38 -10.05
CA TYR A 68 4.41 -7.32 -10.74
C TYR A 68 3.11 -6.94 -10.02
N VAL A 69 2.32 -7.93 -9.61
CA VAL A 69 1.07 -7.72 -8.87
C VAL A 69 1.33 -7.09 -7.50
N ARG A 70 2.40 -7.53 -6.82
CA ARG A 70 2.82 -6.94 -5.54
C ARG A 70 3.06 -5.43 -5.67
N ASP A 71 3.80 -4.99 -6.67
CA ASP A 71 4.07 -3.57 -6.91
C ASP A 71 2.79 -2.78 -7.11
N THR A 72 1.87 -3.32 -7.90
CA THR A 72 0.58 -2.69 -8.15
C THR A 72 -0.25 -2.59 -6.88
N ALA A 73 -0.30 -3.66 -6.07
CA ALA A 73 -1.02 -3.68 -4.80
C ALA A 73 -0.43 -2.67 -3.80
N LEU A 74 0.89 -2.54 -3.71
CA LEU A 74 1.55 -1.56 -2.84
C LEU A 74 1.24 -0.12 -3.26
N LYS A 75 1.20 0.18 -4.56
CA LYS A 75 0.80 1.51 -5.05
C LYS A 75 -0.65 1.84 -4.67
N PHE A 76 -1.57 0.91 -4.82
CA PHE A 76 -2.97 1.12 -4.41
C PHE A 76 -3.11 1.30 -2.89
N ALA A 77 -2.39 0.53 -2.10
CA ALA A 77 -2.38 0.69 -0.64
C ALA A 77 -1.87 2.08 -0.24
N GLN A 78 -0.78 2.55 -0.85
CA GLN A 78 -0.24 3.88 -0.59
C GLN A 78 -1.24 4.98 -0.96
N GLN A 79 -1.85 4.91 -2.14
CA GLN A 79 -2.88 5.87 -2.56
C GLN A 79 -4.08 5.89 -1.60
N GLY A 80 -4.51 4.73 -1.11
CA GLY A 80 -5.57 4.63 -0.10
C GLY A 80 -5.20 5.33 1.20
N LEU A 81 -3.98 5.16 1.69
CA LEU A 81 -3.47 5.85 2.87
C LEU A 81 -3.39 7.36 2.67
N ASP A 82 -2.93 7.81 1.51
CA ASP A 82 -2.81 9.24 1.19
C ASP A 82 -4.19 9.91 1.14
N ILE A 83 -5.20 9.26 0.55
CA ILE A 83 -6.59 9.74 0.54
C ILE A 83 -7.14 9.81 1.96
N THR A 84 -6.93 8.79 2.78
CA THR A 84 -7.39 8.76 4.16
C THR A 84 -6.75 9.87 4.99
N ASN A 85 -5.44 10.05 4.85
CA ASN A 85 -4.70 11.12 5.54
C ASN A 85 -5.16 12.52 5.10
N ALA A 86 -5.42 12.72 3.80
CA ALA A 86 -5.96 13.96 3.28
C ALA A 86 -7.37 14.26 3.85
N ALA A 87 -8.25 13.25 3.89
CA ALA A 87 -9.57 13.39 4.47
C ALA A 87 -9.51 13.75 5.96
N LEU A 88 -8.67 13.07 6.74
CA LEU A 88 -8.49 13.35 8.16
C LEU A 88 -7.87 14.74 8.41
N SER A 89 -6.93 15.18 7.57
CA SER A 89 -6.33 16.51 7.69
C SER A 89 -7.34 17.63 7.39
N ASN A 90 -8.22 17.41 6.43
CA ASN A 90 -9.29 18.34 6.12
C ASN A 90 -10.32 18.42 7.25
N TRP A 91 -10.64 17.31 7.87
CA TRP A 91 -11.53 17.28 9.03
C TRP A 91 -10.94 18.07 10.21
N LYS A 92 -9.67 17.90 10.52
CA LYS A 92 -8.99 18.68 11.56
C LYS A 92 -9.02 20.20 11.30
N ARG A 93 -9.02 20.62 10.02
CA ARG A 93 -9.08 22.03 9.65
C ARG A 93 -10.48 22.64 9.75
N SER A 94 -11.51 21.85 9.56
CA SER A 94 -12.90 22.33 9.61
C SER A 94 -13.45 22.48 11.01
N THR A 95 -12.88 21.79 11.99
CA THR A 95 -13.32 21.84 13.40
C THR A 95 -12.96 23.12 14.17
N PRO A 96 -11.87 23.84 13.88
CA PRO A 96 -11.49 25.02 14.69
C PRO A 96 -12.45 26.19 14.62
N ALA A 97 -13.22 26.32 13.57
CA ALA A 97 -14.11 27.46 13.39
C ALA A 97 -15.34 27.43 14.32
N ILE A 98 -15.73 26.25 14.81
CA ILE A 98 -16.91 26.07 15.66
C ILE A 98 -16.56 26.26 17.15
N TYR A 99 -15.30 26.05 17.53
CA TYR A 99 -14.85 26.08 18.93
C TYR A 99 -13.91 27.24 19.26
N THR A 100 -13.83 28.25 18.41
CA THR A 100 -13.03 29.48 18.68
C THR A 100 -13.74 30.50 19.56
N ASN A 101 -14.82 30.18 20.24
CA ASN A 101 -15.09 30.87 21.47
C ASN A 101 -13.94 30.49 22.42
N LYS A 102 -12.91 31.35 22.44
CA LYS A 102 -11.90 31.27 23.50
C LYS A 102 -12.69 31.21 24.82
N PRO A 103 -12.60 30.11 25.56
CA PRO A 103 -13.18 30.15 26.90
C PRO A 103 -12.49 31.29 27.62
N ASP A 104 -13.27 32.21 28.19
CA ASP A 104 -12.74 33.18 29.10
C ASP A 104 -11.77 32.48 30.05
N LYS A 105 -10.64 33.11 30.37
CA LYS A 105 -9.58 32.51 31.21
C LYS A 105 -10.07 31.97 32.56
N LYS A 106 -11.34 32.21 32.89
CA LYS A 106 -12.03 31.68 34.07
C LYS A 106 -12.70 30.32 33.88
N GLN A 107 -12.80 29.81 32.63
CA GLN A 107 -13.37 28.48 32.35
C GLN A 107 -12.28 27.53 31.85
N ILE A 108 -11.17 27.45 32.53
CA ILE A 108 -10.14 26.42 32.30
C ILE A 108 -10.58 25.20 33.10
N GLY A 109 -11.19 24.26 32.39
CA GLY A 109 -11.67 23.00 32.97
C GLY A 109 -13.00 22.57 32.37
N TRP A 110 -13.34 21.33 32.57
CA TRP A 110 -14.62 20.76 32.20
C TRP A 110 -15.65 21.22 33.25
N THR A 111 -16.25 22.40 33.03
CA THR A 111 -17.30 22.93 33.89
C THR A 111 -18.61 22.87 33.18
N GLN A 112 -19.66 22.38 33.85
CA GLN A 112 -21.02 22.41 33.38
C GLN A 112 -21.79 23.42 34.23
N ASP A 113 -22.50 24.33 33.58
CA ASP A 113 -23.43 25.23 34.24
C ASP A 113 -24.67 24.47 34.65
N MET A 114 -24.92 24.36 35.93
CA MET A 114 -26.08 23.67 36.53
C MET A 114 -27.21 24.63 36.81
N GLY A 115 -27.21 25.83 36.22
CA GLY A 115 -28.27 26.84 36.46
C GLY A 115 -28.24 27.37 37.91
N GLU A 116 -29.33 27.24 38.63
CA GLU A 116 -29.45 27.76 40.01
C GLU A 116 -28.45 27.15 41.02
N HIS A 117 -27.82 26.02 40.66
CA HIS A 117 -26.84 25.33 41.52
C HIS A 117 -25.38 25.69 41.22
N GLY A 118 -25.16 26.63 40.28
CA GLY A 118 -23.80 27.08 39.92
C GLY A 118 -23.07 26.15 38.93
N GLN A 119 -21.78 26.31 38.81
CA GLN A 119 -20.91 25.53 37.91
C GLN A 119 -20.32 24.32 38.63
N GLN A 120 -20.41 23.15 37.99
CA GLN A 120 -19.78 21.94 38.46
C GLN A 120 -18.50 21.68 37.66
N ASP A 121 -17.42 21.49 38.37
CA ASP A 121 -16.12 21.10 37.75
C ASP A 121 -16.11 19.61 37.44
N LEU A 122 -15.98 19.27 36.15
CA LEU A 122 -15.91 17.90 35.66
C LEU A 122 -14.47 17.46 35.29
N THR A 123 -13.48 18.22 35.71
CA THR A 123 -12.05 17.92 35.41
C THR A 123 -11.62 16.54 35.91
N TRP A 124 -12.27 16.02 36.94
CA TRP A 124 -12.05 14.67 37.48
C TRP A 124 -12.36 13.53 36.50
N LEU A 125 -13.17 13.78 35.43
CA LEU A 125 -13.43 12.80 34.37
C LEU A 125 -12.25 12.58 33.42
N LEU A 126 -11.23 13.47 33.46
CA LEU A 126 -10.06 13.41 32.61
C LEU A 126 -8.86 12.71 33.26
N ASP A 127 -8.95 12.39 34.53
CA ASP A 127 -7.89 11.68 35.26
C ASP A 127 -7.93 10.16 35.04
#